data_af361b960df59fd23d08e7606d92e6ef
#
_entry.id   af361b960df59fd23d08e7606d92e6ef
#
_cell.length_a   1.000
_cell.length_b   1.000
_cell.length_c   1.000
_cell.angle_alpha   90.00
_cell.angle_beta   90.00
_cell.angle_gamma   90.00
#
_symmetry.space_group_name_H-M   'P 1'
#
loop_
_entity.id
_entity.type
_entity.pdbx_description
1 polymer ?
#
loop_
_entity_poly.entity_id
_entity_poly.type
_entity_poly.pdbx_seq_one_letter_code
_entity_poly.pdbx_strand_id
1 'polypeptide(L)'
;MFSKKVFKAGLAAIMALSLGACSSSSSAKPAEKQTILIGISPDYPPYDDLNADGSITGFDYEMGEWLFTWMNENGYNYDHEWKQMSFDTIISAIQADQVDLGISGFTYDSERKVLFSEPYHESAEVALVNADSEMTTIDDLKGKTIGAQLGTTGESCANEIEGADVQAIEDMGICMESLKGGAYDAVILDRPVAENYVNAGGYKVLEGTLLDEQNFVIAKEGSDELMKAVNEAIKAFLNSPDCAALKEKYGL
;
A
#
# COMPACT_ATOMS: atom_id res chain seq x y z
N MET A 1 -69.17 -12.25 -48.90
CA MET A 1 -69.38 -12.80 -50.26
C MET A 1 -68.19 -13.67 -50.59
N PHE A 2 -68.42 -14.95 -50.75
CA PHE A 2 -67.64 -16.03 -51.40
C PHE A 2 -66.14 -16.13 -51.13
N SER A 3 -65.51 -17.23 -50.89
CA SER A 3 -65.84 -18.66 -50.78
C SER A 3 -64.50 -19.41 -50.70
N LYS A 4 -64.52 -20.38 -49.81
CA LYS A 4 -63.71 -21.61 -49.69
C LYS A 4 -62.91 -22.05 -50.90
N LYS A 5 -61.71 -22.60 -50.72
CA LYS A 5 -61.47 -24.03 -50.94
C LYS A 5 -60.15 -24.56 -50.32
N VAL A 6 -60.34 -25.64 -49.66
CA VAL A 6 -59.40 -26.62 -49.12
C VAL A 6 -58.77 -27.43 -50.23
N PHE A 7 -57.51 -27.83 -50.11
CA PHE A 7 -57.06 -29.12 -50.67
C PHE A 7 -56.01 -29.76 -49.75
N LYS A 8 -56.29 -31.00 -49.40
CA LYS A 8 -55.42 -31.92 -48.64
C LYS A 8 -54.58 -32.76 -49.57
N ALA A 9 -53.54 -33.28 -49.04
CA ALA A 9 -52.81 -34.52 -49.29
C ALA A 9 -51.34 -34.26 -49.63
N GLY A 10 -50.35 -34.94 -49.13
CA GLY A 10 -50.21 -36.14 -48.36
C GLY A 10 -48.77 -36.55 -48.32
N LEU A 11 -48.35 -37.08 -47.24
CA LEU A 11 -47.38 -38.14 -46.94
C LEU A 11 -46.07 -38.20 -47.79
N ALA A 12 -44.88 -38.04 -47.13
CA ALA A 12 -43.86 -39.09 -47.13
C ALA A 12 -42.75 -38.74 -46.11
N ALA A 13 -42.54 -39.65 -45.19
CA ALA A 13 -41.45 -39.62 -44.21
C ALA A 13 -40.16 -40.08 -44.86
N ILE A 14 -39.05 -39.37 -44.58
CA ILE A 14 -37.70 -39.95 -44.66
C ILE A 14 -36.96 -39.49 -43.42
N MET A 15 -36.74 -40.45 -42.47
CA MET A 15 -35.78 -40.29 -41.40
C MET A 15 -34.37 -40.38 -42.02
N ALA A 16 -33.59 -39.31 -41.82
CA ALA A 16 -32.14 -39.38 -41.96
C ALA A 16 -31.53 -38.98 -40.59
N LEU A 17 -31.12 -39.99 -39.83
CA LEU A 17 -30.25 -39.78 -38.66
C LEU A 17 -28.89 -39.29 -39.16
N SER A 18 -28.60 -38.01 -38.96
CA SER A 18 -27.27 -37.47 -38.98
C SER A 18 -26.82 -37.23 -37.56
N LEU A 19 -26.04 -38.13 -37.01
CA LEU A 19 -25.20 -37.93 -35.81
C LEU A 19 -24.16 -36.85 -36.14
N GLY A 20 -24.53 -35.60 -35.94
CA GLY A 20 -23.59 -34.47 -35.89
C GLY A 20 -23.06 -34.38 -34.47
N ALA A 21 -21.87 -34.93 -34.24
CA ALA A 21 -21.10 -34.61 -33.05
C ALA A 21 -20.71 -33.12 -33.12
N CYS A 22 -21.53 -32.25 -32.55
CA CYS A 22 -21.13 -30.89 -32.22
C CYS A 22 -20.20 -30.96 -31.01
N SER A 23 -18.88 -31.09 -31.28
CA SER A 23 -17.89 -30.65 -30.34
C SER A 23 -18.01 -29.15 -30.23
N SER A 24 -18.84 -28.67 -29.32
CA SER A 24 -18.81 -27.30 -28.86
C SER A 24 -17.51 -27.11 -28.08
N SER A 25 -16.44 -26.74 -28.78
CA SER A 25 -15.33 -26.06 -28.18
C SER A 25 -15.88 -24.71 -27.68
N SER A 26 -16.35 -24.69 -26.43
CA SER A 26 -16.55 -23.43 -25.73
C SER A 26 -15.17 -22.82 -25.58
N SER A 27 -14.79 -21.94 -26.48
CA SER A 27 -13.75 -20.98 -26.21
C SER A 27 -14.26 -20.14 -25.05
N ALA A 28 -13.93 -20.55 -23.81
CA ALA A 28 -14.15 -19.70 -22.65
C ALA A 28 -13.45 -18.37 -22.96
N LYS A 29 -14.22 -17.28 -23.02
CA LYS A 29 -13.66 -15.93 -23.04
C LYS A 29 -12.67 -15.87 -21.89
N PRO A 30 -11.43 -15.39 -22.08
CA PRO A 30 -10.52 -15.21 -20.97
C PRO A 30 -11.29 -14.45 -19.87
N ALA A 31 -11.20 -14.91 -18.64
CA ALA A 31 -11.80 -14.20 -17.52
C ALA A 31 -11.23 -12.78 -17.54
N GLU A 32 -12.09 -11.77 -17.50
CA GLU A 32 -11.68 -10.38 -17.44
C GLU A 32 -10.88 -10.19 -16.14
N LYS A 33 -9.71 -9.54 -16.21
CA LYS A 33 -8.90 -9.26 -15.03
C LYS A 33 -9.66 -8.29 -14.12
N GLN A 34 -9.64 -8.56 -12.82
CA GLN A 34 -10.11 -7.58 -11.83
C GLN A 34 -9.00 -6.55 -11.62
N THR A 35 -9.29 -5.27 -11.80
CA THR A 35 -8.35 -4.19 -11.47
C THR A 35 -8.44 -3.87 -9.99
N ILE A 36 -7.31 -3.93 -9.29
CA ILE A 36 -7.14 -3.57 -7.88
C ILE A 36 -6.56 -2.17 -7.81
N LEU A 37 -7.23 -1.27 -7.12
CA LEU A 37 -6.78 0.10 -6.90
C LEU A 37 -5.97 0.17 -5.60
N ILE A 38 -4.75 0.72 -5.66
CA ILE A 38 -3.80 0.75 -4.54
C ILE A 38 -3.53 2.19 -4.14
N GLY A 39 -3.90 2.57 -2.91
CA GLY A 39 -3.57 3.87 -2.33
C GLY A 39 -2.11 3.91 -1.86
N ILE A 40 -1.40 5.00 -2.17
CA ILE A 40 -0.02 5.24 -1.82
C ILE A 40 0.22 6.73 -1.58
N SER A 41 1.04 7.08 -0.58
CA SER A 41 1.50 8.45 -0.27
C SER A 41 2.99 8.56 -0.62
N PRO A 42 3.36 9.01 -1.85
CA PRO A 42 4.74 8.94 -2.30
C PRO A 42 5.56 10.18 -1.85
N ASP A 43 5.62 10.39 -0.54
CA ASP A 43 6.36 11.47 0.13
C ASP A 43 7.18 10.96 1.33
N TYR A 44 7.42 9.63 1.38
CA TYR A 44 8.02 8.96 2.54
C TYR A 44 9.20 8.03 2.14
N PRO A 45 10.26 8.59 1.50
CA PRO A 45 11.41 7.79 1.07
C PRO A 45 12.17 7.21 2.29
N PRO A 46 12.65 5.94 2.23
CA PRO A 46 12.84 5.13 1.03
C PRO A 46 11.66 4.20 0.68
N TYR A 47 10.54 4.26 1.41
CA TYR A 47 9.37 3.41 1.14
C TYR A 47 8.65 3.85 -0.13
N ASP A 48 8.32 5.14 -0.22
CA ASP A 48 7.54 5.72 -1.32
C ASP A 48 8.10 7.10 -1.68
N ASP A 49 8.39 7.35 -2.95
CA ASP A 49 8.95 8.60 -3.43
C ASP A 49 8.37 8.99 -4.79
N LEU A 50 8.05 10.27 -4.97
CA LEU A 50 7.55 10.82 -6.21
C LEU A 50 8.66 11.54 -6.98
N ASN A 51 9.05 10.97 -8.10
CA ASN A 51 10.05 11.58 -8.96
C ASN A 51 9.53 12.85 -9.65
N ALA A 52 10.44 13.71 -10.09
CA ALA A 52 10.10 14.95 -10.77
C ALA A 52 9.34 14.77 -12.10
N ASP A 53 9.39 13.57 -12.69
CA ASP A 53 8.63 13.21 -13.90
C ASP A 53 7.23 12.63 -13.59
N GLY A 54 6.88 12.53 -12.29
CA GLY A 54 5.62 12.01 -11.81
C GLY A 54 5.57 10.48 -11.66
N SER A 55 6.68 9.77 -11.90
CA SER A 55 6.77 8.35 -11.61
C SER A 55 6.98 8.10 -10.11
N ILE A 56 6.42 7.00 -9.61
CA ILE A 56 6.60 6.56 -8.23
C ILE A 56 7.78 5.58 -8.19
N THR A 57 8.60 5.67 -7.14
CA THR A 57 9.65 4.73 -6.78
C THR A 57 9.60 4.48 -5.28
N GLY A 58 10.38 3.53 -4.79
CA GLY A 58 10.45 3.21 -3.37
C GLY A 58 10.25 1.72 -3.13
N PHE A 59 10.58 1.29 -1.91
CA PHE A 59 10.51 -0.12 -1.53
C PHE A 59 9.09 -0.66 -1.65
N ASP A 60 8.11 0.06 -1.10
CA ASP A 60 6.70 -0.37 -1.08
C ASP A 60 6.09 -0.42 -2.48
N TYR A 61 6.40 0.59 -3.31
CA TYR A 61 5.97 0.60 -4.69
C TYR A 61 6.53 -0.61 -5.48
N GLU A 62 7.86 -0.82 -5.42
CA GLU A 62 8.49 -1.91 -6.18
C GLU A 62 8.17 -3.30 -5.62
N MET A 63 7.99 -3.42 -4.30
CA MET A 63 7.44 -4.64 -3.69
C MET A 63 6.03 -4.91 -4.22
N GLY A 64 5.15 -3.90 -4.24
CA GLY A 64 3.79 -4.02 -4.76
C GLY A 64 3.77 -4.51 -6.21
N GLU A 65 4.60 -3.94 -7.11
CA GLU A 65 4.76 -4.40 -8.49
C GLU A 65 5.17 -5.89 -8.54
N TRP A 66 6.11 -6.29 -7.67
CA TRP A 66 6.53 -7.68 -7.56
C TRP A 66 5.39 -8.60 -7.10
N LEU A 67 4.62 -8.18 -6.07
CA LEU A 67 3.50 -8.95 -5.53
C LEU A 67 2.45 -9.22 -6.61
N PHE A 68 2.06 -8.22 -7.39
CA PHE A 68 1.08 -8.38 -8.46
C PHE A 68 1.60 -9.23 -9.62
N THR A 69 2.88 -9.12 -9.95
CA THR A 69 3.54 -10.01 -10.92
C THR A 69 3.46 -11.45 -10.46
N TRP A 70 3.87 -11.72 -9.22
CA TRP A 70 3.83 -13.06 -8.65
C TRP A 70 2.41 -13.63 -8.57
N MET A 71 1.44 -12.83 -8.12
CA MET A 71 0.04 -13.26 -8.06
C MET A 71 -0.47 -13.71 -9.43
N ASN A 72 -0.19 -12.95 -10.49
CA ASN A 72 -0.61 -13.30 -11.85
C ASN A 72 0.07 -14.58 -12.37
N GLU A 73 1.34 -14.81 -12.05
CA GLU A 73 2.07 -16.05 -12.40
C GLU A 73 1.54 -17.26 -11.63
N ASN A 74 0.92 -17.06 -10.48
CA ASN A 74 0.39 -18.13 -9.61
C ASN A 74 -1.13 -18.30 -9.70
N GLY A 75 -1.76 -17.75 -10.76
CA GLY A 75 -3.15 -18.04 -11.12
C GLY A 75 -4.17 -17.06 -10.58
N TYR A 76 -3.78 -16.02 -9.87
CA TYR A 76 -4.62 -14.88 -9.57
C TYR A 76 -4.75 -14.00 -10.83
N ASN A 77 -5.93 -13.55 -11.13
CA ASN A 77 -6.18 -12.80 -12.37
C ASN A 77 -6.44 -11.33 -12.05
N TYR A 78 -5.41 -10.65 -11.49
CA TYR A 78 -5.47 -9.26 -11.11
C TYR A 78 -4.71 -8.35 -12.07
N ASP A 79 -5.28 -7.18 -12.35
CA ASP A 79 -4.56 -6.00 -12.83
C ASP A 79 -4.47 -5.01 -11.67
N HIS A 80 -3.66 -3.95 -11.76
CA HIS A 80 -3.60 -2.98 -10.67
C HIS A 80 -3.31 -1.57 -11.17
N GLU A 81 -3.73 -0.59 -10.37
CA GLU A 81 -3.45 0.82 -10.60
C GLU A 81 -3.11 1.50 -9.26
N TRP A 82 -2.03 2.26 -9.25
CA TRP A 82 -1.65 3.09 -8.12
C TRP A 82 -2.42 4.40 -8.09
N LYS A 83 -2.90 4.78 -6.91
CA LYS A 83 -3.63 6.01 -6.64
C LYS A 83 -2.87 6.84 -5.60
N GLN A 84 -2.23 7.91 -6.06
CA GLN A 84 -1.52 8.85 -5.19
C GLN A 84 -2.53 9.65 -4.36
N MET A 85 -2.31 9.72 -3.06
CA MET A 85 -3.11 10.50 -2.11
C MET A 85 -2.29 10.74 -0.84
N SER A 86 -2.71 11.67 0.03
CA SER A 86 -2.07 11.84 1.34
C SER A 86 -2.35 10.64 2.25
N PHE A 87 -1.37 10.30 3.09
CA PHE A 87 -1.37 9.10 3.94
C PHE A 87 -2.65 8.98 4.80
N ASP A 88 -3.02 10.05 5.47
CA ASP A 88 -4.20 10.14 6.36
C ASP A 88 -5.52 9.83 5.64
N THR A 89 -5.57 9.97 4.31
CA THR A 89 -6.78 9.72 3.51
C THR A 89 -6.91 8.29 3.00
N ILE A 90 -5.82 7.48 2.97
CA ILE A 90 -5.84 6.14 2.36
C ILE A 90 -6.86 5.24 3.05
N ILE A 91 -6.89 5.19 4.39
CA ILE A 91 -7.84 4.35 5.13
C ILE A 91 -9.29 4.74 4.82
N SER A 92 -9.58 6.04 4.77
CA SER A 92 -10.93 6.53 4.45
C SER A 92 -11.32 6.20 3.00
N ALA A 93 -10.37 6.25 2.07
CA ALA A 93 -10.57 5.85 0.68
C ALA A 93 -10.85 4.34 0.53
N ILE A 94 -10.15 3.49 1.30
CA ILE A 94 -10.43 2.04 1.39
C ILE A 94 -11.84 1.80 1.92
N GLN A 95 -12.23 2.46 3.01
CA GLN A 95 -13.55 2.30 3.61
C GLN A 95 -14.68 2.76 2.67
N ALA A 96 -14.40 3.75 1.83
CA ALA A 96 -15.32 4.30 0.84
C ALA A 96 -15.32 3.57 -0.53
N ASP A 97 -14.61 2.44 -0.66
CA ASP A 97 -14.45 1.67 -1.90
C ASP A 97 -13.83 2.51 -3.06
N GLN A 98 -12.98 3.49 -2.73
CA GLN A 98 -12.26 4.29 -3.72
C GLN A 98 -10.92 3.66 -4.09
N VAL A 99 -10.33 2.90 -3.17
CA VAL A 99 -9.18 2.01 -3.39
C VAL A 99 -9.42 0.68 -2.66
N ASP A 100 -8.79 -0.39 -3.13
CA ASP A 100 -8.96 -1.75 -2.60
C ASP A 100 -7.88 -2.10 -1.56
N LEU A 101 -6.66 -1.60 -1.77
CA LEU A 101 -5.48 -1.80 -0.92
C LEU A 101 -4.84 -0.47 -0.55
N GLY A 102 -4.09 -0.46 0.56
CA GLY A 102 -3.10 0.56 0.90
C GLY A 102 -1.72 -0.10 1.06
N ILE A 103 -0.72 0.43 0.37
CA ILE A 103 0.69 0.04 0.51
C ILE A 103 1.48 1.34 0.63
N SER A 104 1.89 1.70 1.84
CA SER A 104 2.58 2.96 2.15
C SER A 104 3.06 2.96 3.61
N GLY A 105 3.91 2.02 4.00
CA GLY A 105 4.49 1.95 5.34
C GLY A 105 3.50 1.76 6.48
N PHE A 106 2.32 1.18 6.25
CA PHE A 106 1.30 1.07 7.30
C PHE A 106 1.74 0.18 8.45
N THR A 107 1.67 0.70 9.67
CA THR A 107 1.87 -0.01 10.92
C THR A 107 0.54 -0.50 11.49
N TYR A 108 0.56 -1.63 12.22
CA TYR A 108 -0.62 -2.14 12.90
C TYR A 108 -1.07 -1.18 14.01
N ASP A 109 -2.35 -0.82 13.95
CA ASP A 109 -3.05 -0.11 15.00
C ASP A 109 -4.50 -0.63 15.06
N SER A 110 -4.94 -1.02 16.24
CA SER A 110 -6.30 -1.56 16.48
C SER A 110 -7.42 -0.54 16.23
N GLU A 111 -7.11 0.76 16.26
CA GLU A 111 -8.06 1.83 15.94
C GLU A 111 -8.33 1.93 14.43
N ARG A 112 -7.41 1.47 13.59
CA ARG A 112 -7.55 1.40 12.13
C ARG A 112 -8.50 0.26 11.76
N LYS A 113 -9.69 0.59 11.27
CA LYS A 113 -10.75 -0.38 10.90
C LYS A 113 -10.52 -0.92 9.49
N VAL A 114 -9.47 -1.72 9.34
CA VAL A 114 -9.01 -2.35 8.10
C VAL A 114 -8.49 -3.75 8.39
N LEU A 115 -8.36 -4.60 7.35
CA LEU A 115 -7.57 -5.82 7.42
C LEU A 115 -6.10 -5.48 7.24
N PHE A 116 -5.24 -6.13 8.02
CA PHE A 116 -3.79 -6.09 7.86
C PHE A 116 -3.29 -7.41 7.27
N SER A 117 -2.30 -7.33 6.40
CA SER A 117 -1.59 -8.51 5.87
C SER A 117 -0.69 -9.15 6.93
N GLU A 118 0.01 -10.23 6.56
CA GLU A 118 1.26 -10.60 7.25
C GLU A 118 2.28 -9.45 7.09
N PRO A 119 3.17 -9.23 8.08
CA PRO A 119 4.16 -8.15 8.00
C PRO A 119 5.20 -8.42 6.90
N TYR A 120 5.63 -7.35 6.22
CA TYR A 120 6.66 -7.46 5.19
C TYR A 120 8.00 -6.81 5.55
N HIS A 121 8.02 -5.93 6.56
CA HIS A 121 9.22 -5.25 7.04
C HIS A 121 9.12 -4.97 8.53
N GLU A 122 10.26 -4.92 9.23
CA GLU A 122 10.37 -4.46 10.62
C GLU A 122 10.88 -3.02 10.64
N SER A 123 10.27 -2.16 11.43
CA SER A 123 10.60 -0.75 11.58
C SER A 123 10.56 -0.32 13.04
N ALA A 124 10.77 0.95 13.29
CA ALA A 124 10.62 1.55 14.61
C ALA A 124 10.40 3.06 14.47
N GLU A 125 9.54 3.63 15.28
CA GLU A 125 9.41 5.07 15.42
C GLU A 125 10.59 5.66 16.20
N VAL A 126 11.25 6.64 15.60
CA VAL A 126 12.40 7.34 16.16
C VAL A 126 12.23 8.85 16.05
N ALA A 127 13.07 9.61 16.80
CA ALA A 127 13.09 11.05 16.69
C ALA A 127 14.31 11.53 15.91
N LEU A 128 14.05 12.31 14.86
CA LEU A 128 15.01 12.96 14.00
C LEU A 128 15.13 14.46 14.38
N VAL A 129 16.35 14.96 14.51
CA VAL A 129 16.62 16.36 14.83
C VAL A 129 17.68 16.92 13.89
N ASN A 130 17.82 18.26 13.81
CA ASN A 130 18.93 18.88 13.12
C ASN A 130 20.28 18.42 13.73
N ALA A 131 21.31 18.25 12.91
CA ALA A 131 22.59 17.69 13.32
C ALA A 131 23.29 18.52 14.43
N ASP A 132 23.04 19.83 14.48
CA ASP A 132 23.56 20.78 15.48
C ASP A 132 22.70 20.89 16.74
N SER A 133 21.56 20.18 16.83
CA SER A 133 20.72 20.12 18.03
C SER A 133 21.52 19.63 19.24
N GLU A 134 21.29 20.20 20.41
CA GLU A 134 21.86 19.73 21.68
C GLU A 134 21.18 18.49 22.26
N MET A 135 19.98 18.13 21.75
CA MET A 135 19.26 16.92 22.16
C MET A 135 20.04 15.67 21.77
N THR A 136 20.03 14.66 22.63
CA THR A 136 20.79 13.41 22.47
C THR A 136 19.92 12.16 22.61
N THR A 137 18.87 12.23 23.38
CA THR A 137 17.96 11.09 23.66
C THR A 137 16.50 11.48 23.50
N ILE A 138 15.63 10.49 23.38
CA ILE A 138 14.17 10.72 23.32
C ILE A 138 13.60 11.38 24.58
N ASP A 139 14.29 11.32 25.73
CA ASP A 139 13.88 12.01 26.95
C ASP A 139 13.96 13.55 26.82
N ASP A 140 14.78 14.05 25.90
CA ASP A 140 14.94 15.48 25.62
C ASP A 140 13.75 16.09 24.84
N LEU A 141 12.81 15.25 24.37
CA LEU A 141 11.64 15.66 23.61
C LEU A 141 10.54 16.33 24.44
N LYS A 142 10.60 16.21 25.78
CA LYS A 142 9.60 16.79 26.68
C LYS A 142 9.51 18.31 26.52
N GLY A 143 8.27 18.78 26.31
CA GLY A 143 7.98 20.21 26.13
C GLY A 143 8.50 20.80 24.82
N LYS A 144 8.86 19.98 23.83
CA LYS A 144 9.36 20.41 22.52
C LYS A 144 8.23 20.53 21.49
N THR A 145 8.51 21.30 20.43
CA THR A 145 7.65 21.35 19.24
C THR A 145 8.05 20.21 18.32
N ILE A 146 7.13 19.25 18.11
CA ILE A 146 7.40 18.00 17.42
C ILE A 146 6.52 17.89 16.19
N GLY A 147 7.13 17.73 15.02
CA GLY A 147 6.46 17.41 13.78
C GLY A 147 6.24 15.90 13.63
N ALA A 148 5.15 15.51 12.99
CA ALA A 148 4.88 14.15 12.55
C ALA A 148 3.95 14.19 11.33
N GLN A 149 3.93 13.13 10.53
CA GLN A 149 2.95 13.05 9.46
C GLN A 149 1.58 12.70 10.04
N LEU A 150 0.55 13.37 9.54
CA LEU A 150 -0.82 13.22 10.00
C LEU A 150 -1.32 11.77 9.80
N GLY A 151 -1.91 11.18 10.84
CA GLY A 151 -2.51 9.84 10.81
C GLY A 151 -1.51 8.68 10.96
N THR A 152 -0.22 8.98 11.23
CA THR A 152 0.82 7.97 11.45
C THR A 152 0.91 7.53 12.92
N THR A 153 1.63 6.43 13.15
CA THR A 153 2.06 6.01 14.49
C THR A 153 3.06 6.99 15.09
N GLY A 154 3.84 7.69 14.26
CA GLY A 154 4.71 8.78 14.68
C GLY A 154 3.95 9.96 15.30
N GLU A 155 2.80 10.34 14.75
CA GLU A 155 1.91 11.33 15.37
C GLU A 155 1.38 10.83 16.73
N SER A 156 0.98 9.56 16.80
CA SER A 156 0.52 8.94 18.06
C SER A 156 1.62 8.96 19.11
N CYS A 157 2.85 8.56 18.77
CA CYS A 157 4.00 8.64 19.66
C CYS A 157 4.30 10.07 20.11
N ALA A 158 4.23 11.06 19.21
CA ALA A 158 4.44 12.46 19.53
C ALA A 158 3.43 12.96 20.58
N ASN A 159 2.15 12.57 20.45
CA ASN A 159 1.07 12.96 21.34
C ASN A 159 1.22 12.35 22.75
N GLU A 160 1.98 11.27 22.92
CA GLU A 160 2.26 10.66 24.22
C GLU A 160 3.41 11.36 24.99
N ILE A 161 4.18 12.24 24.31
CA ILE A 161 5.32 12.92 24.93
C ILE A 161 4.82 14.06 25.81
N GLU A 162 5.25 14.05 27.09
CA GLU A 162 4.83 15.01 28.10
C GLU A 162 5.11 16.45 27.69
N GLY A 163 4.06 17.25 27.54
CA GLY A 163 4.15 18.69 27.26
C GLY A 163 4.60 19.04 25.83
N ALA A 164 4.69 18.07 24.93
CA ALA A 164 5.01 18.33 23.53
C ALA A 164 3.93 19.20 22.87
N ASP A 165 4.36 20.10 21.98
CA ASP A 165 3.50 20.83 21.05
C ASP A 165 3.56 20.10 19.69
N VAL A 166 2.57 19.25 19.43
CA VAL A 166 2.57 18.36 18.26
C VAL A 166 1.98 19.07 17.03
N GLN A 167 2.72 19.03 15.94
CA GLN A 167 2.36 19.60 14.65
C GLN A 167 2.19 18.46 13.63
N ALA A 168 0.95 18.01 13.43
CA ALA A 168 0.62 16.99 12.44
C ALA A 168 0.47 17.63 11.05
N ILE A 169 1.23 17.17 10.08
CA ILE A 169 1.33 17.72 8.72
C ILE A 169 1.04 16.59 7.70
N GLU A 170 0.23 16.87 6.68
CA GLU A 170 -0.14 15.89 5.66
C GLU A 170 1.06 15.41 4.81
N ASP A 171 2.03 16.31 4.52
CA ASP A 171 3.18 16.07 3.66
C ASP A 171 4.48 16.01 4.47
N MET A 172 5.19 14.88 4.40
CA MET A 172 6.43 14.68 5.15
C MET A 172 7.54 15.62 4.69
N GLY A 173 7.61 15.97 3.41
CA GLY A 173 8.60 16.93 2.90
C GLY A 173 8.43 18.32 3.54
N ILE A 174 7.19 18.78 3.71
CA ILE A 174 6.86 20.02 4.41
C ILE A 174 7.24 19.92 5.90
N CYS A 175 6.98 18.78 6.53
CA CYS A 175 7.37 18.49 7.90
C CYS A 175 8.91 18.64 8.06
N MET A 176 9.68 18.03 7.16
CA MET A 176 11.14 18.07 7.16
C MET A 176 11.72 19.47 6.87
N GLU A 177 11.12 20.24 5.97
CA GLU A 177 11.52 21.64 5.74
C GLU A 177 11.27 22.50 7.00
N SER A 178 10.21 22.23 7.77
CA SER A 178 9.93 22.89 9.04
C SER A 178 10.96 22.55 10.12
N LEU A 179 11.41 21.29 10.21
CA LEU A 179 12.51 20.86 11.08
C LEU A 179 13.82 21.59 10.68
N LYS A 180 14.15 21.58 9.40
CA LYS A 180 15.34 22.22 8.87
C LYS A 180 15.37 23.72 9.16
N GLY A 181 14.22 24.38 9.05
CA GLY A 181 14.04 25.80 9.33
C GLY A 181 14.01 26.15 10.82
N GLY A 182 14.02 25.16 11.72
CA GLY A 182 13.95 25.36 13.18
C GLY A 182 12.56 25.73 13.68
N ALA A 183 11.51 25.50 12.89
CA ALA A 183 10.13 25.65 13.36
C ALA A 183 9.73 24.47 14.25
N TYR A 184 10.30 23.31 14.02
CA TYR A 184 10.19 22.12 14.88
C TYR A 184 11.53 21.81 15.52
N ASP A 185 11.49 21.33 16.76
CA ASP A 185 12.67 20.85 17.50
C ASP A 185 13.06 19.43 17.04
N ALA A 186 12.05 18.60 16.73
CA ALA A 186 12.19 17.22 16.27
C ALA A 186 11.08 16.82 15.31
N VAL A 187 11.29 15.73 14.56
CA VAL A 187 10.27 15.02 13.79
C VAL A 187 10.28 13.55 14.21
N ILE A 188 9.12 12.96 14.46
CA ILE A 188 8.98 11.52 14.72
C ILE A 188 8.54 10.84 13.44
N LEU A 189 9.25 9.77 13.07
CA LEU A 189 9.06 9.04 11.83
C LEU A 189 9.76 7.67 11.91
N ASP A 190 9.45 6.79 10.95
CA ASP A 190 10.10 5.49 10.79
C ASP A 190 11.62 5.60 10.69
N ARG A 191 12.33 4.68 11.36
CA ARG A 191 13.80 4.65 11.36
C ARG A 191 14.41 4.63 9.96
N PRO A 192 13.96 3.81 8.99
CA PRO A 192 14.54 3.84 7.65
C PRO A 192 14.39 5.21 6.95
N VAL A 193 13.28 5.90 7.19
CA VAL A 193 13.05 7.25 6.67
C VAL A 193 14.00 8.25 7.34
N ALA A 194 14.12 8.16 8.67
CA ALA A 194 15.07 8.99 9.42
C ALA A 194 16.51 8.79 8.92
N GLU A 195 16.93 7.53 8.72
CA GLU A 195 18.27 7.19 8.24
C GLU A 195 18.51 7.69 6.81
N ASN A 196 17.49 7.66 5.94
CA ASN A 196 17.56 8.24 4.61
C ASN A 196 17.86 9.76 4.68
N TYR A 197 17.18 10.50 5.55
CA TYR A 197 17.48 11.92 5.78
C TYR A 197 18.84 12.16 6.41
N VAL A 198 19.30 11.33 7.37
CA VAL A 198 20.64 11.40 7.93
C VAL A 198 21.71 11.21 6.85
N ASN A 199 21.52 10.24 5.95
CA ASN A 199 22.43 9.98 4.83
C ASN A 199 22.48 11.15 3.83
N ALA A 200 21.36 11.84 3.63
CA ALA A 200 21.33 13.07 2.83
C ALA A 200 22.06 14.25 3.51
N GLY A 201 22.24 14.19 4.82
CA GLY A 201 23.01 15.14 5.64
C GLY A 201 22.18 16.22 6.31
N GLY A 202 22.73 16.75 7.40
CA GLY A 202 22.11 17.86 8.15
C GLY A 202 21.23 17.42 9.33
N TYR A 203 21.06 16.11 9.56
CA TYR A 203 20.22 15.56 10.62
C TYR A 203 20.96 14.48 11.42
N LYS A 204 20.39 14.14 12.58
CA LYS A 204 20.76 12.98 13.39
C LYS A 204 19.54 12.37 14.06
N VAL A 205 19.56 11.06 14.27
CA VAL A 205 18.58 10.35 15.09
C VAL A 205 18.97 10.44 16.55
N LEU A 206 18.02 10.72 17.44
CA LEU A 206 18.21 10.66 18.88
C LEU A 206 18.38 9.21 19.35
N GLU A 207 19.11 9.02 20.45
CA GLU A 207 19.22 7.70 21.08
C GLU A 207 17.86 7.30 21.70
N GLY A 208 17.43 6.07 21.42
CA GLY A 208 16.18 5.48 21.88
C GLY A 208 15.24 5.14 20.73
N THR A 209 14.18 4.45 21.10
CA THR A 209 13.08 4.03 20.20
C THR A 209 11.78 4.37 20.90
N LEU A 210 10.84 4.97 20.20
CA LEU A 210 9.52 5.33 20.74
C LEU A 210 8.55 4.16 20.63
N LEU A 211 8.62 3.42 19.50
CA LEU A 211 7.77 2.27 19.22
C LEU A 211 8.52 1.31 18.29
N ASP A 212 8.59 0.02 18.66
CA ASP A 212 8.99 -1.03 17.70
C ASP A 212 7.75 -1.45 16.91
N GLU A 213 7.87 -1.53 15.59
CA GLU A 213 6.74 -1.76 14.72
C GLU A 213 7.07 -2.61 13.49
N GLN A 214 6.05 -2.98 12.74
CA GLN A 214 6.16 -3.73 11.49
C GLN A 214 5.25 -3.09 10.44
N ASN A 215 5.64 -3.18 9.17
CA ASN A 215 4.86 -2.64 8.07
C ASN A 215 3.98 -3.71 7.42
N PHE A 216 2.78 -3.30 7.02
CA PHE A 216 1.71 -4.16 6.51
C PHE A 216 1.07 -3.56 5.27
N VAL A 217 0.58 -4.41 4.38
CA VAL A 217 -0.44 -4.03 3.39
C VAL A 217 -1.80 -4.01 4.08
N ILE A 218 -2.62 -3.02 3.78
CA ILE A 218 -3.96 -2.91 4.34
C ILE A 218 -5.05 -3.04 3.28
N ALA A 219 -6.21 -3.55 3.67
CA ALA A 219 -7.40 -3.68 2.84
C ALA A 219 -8.68 -3.39 3.62
N LYS A 220 -9.81 -3.24 2.93
CA LYS A 220 -11.12 -3.13 3.58
C LYS A 220 -11.46 -4.40 4.36
N GLU A 221 -12.08 -4.24 5.54
CA GLU A 221 -12.65 -5.36 6.29
C GLU A 221 -13.59 -6.19 5.41
N GLY A 222 -13.41 -7.52 5.38
CA GLY A 222 -14.16 -8.44 4.53
C GLY A 222 -13.53 -8.72 3.16
N SER A 223 -12.38 -8.13 2.82
CA SER A 223 -11.61 -8.43 1.60
C SER A 223 -10.71 -9.67 1.76
N ASP A 224 -11.21 -10.73 2.41
CA ASP A 224 -10.43 -11.89 2.84
C ASP A 224 -9.74 -12.63 1.68
N GLU A 225 -10.40 -12.77 0.53
CA GLU A 225 -9.82 -13.45 -0.64
C GLU A 225 -8.67 -12.66 -1.25
N LEU A 226 -8.79 -11.32 -1.34
CA LEU A 226 -7.71 -10.46 -1.81
C LEU A 226 -6.55 -10.47 -0.82
N MET A 227 -6.82 -10.33 0.47
CA MET A 227 -5.80 -10.35 1.51
C MET A 227 -5.08 -11.70 1.58
N LYS A 228 -5.77 -12.82 1.33
CA LYS A 228 -5.14 -14.13 1.21
C LYS A 228 -4.13 -14.16 0.06
N ALA A 229 -4.51 -13.65 -1.12
CA ALA A 229 -3.60 -13.59 -2.27
C ALA A 229 -2.37 -12.72 -1.97
N VAL A 230 -2.58 -11.57 -1.33
CA VAL A 230 -1.51 -10.67 -0.88
C VAL A 230 -0.57 -11.37 0.10
N ASN A 231 -1.10 -12.09 1.09
CA ASN A 231 -0.28 -12.81 2.08
C ASN A 231 0.54 -13.94 1.46
N GLU A 232 -0.03 -14.68 0.49
CA GLU A 232 0.73 -15.70 -0.24
C GLU A 232 1.88 -15.06 -1.05
N ALA A 233 1.63 -13.91 -1.68
CA ALA A 233 2.64 -13.16 -2.41
C ALA A 233 3.73 -12.58 -1.49
N ILE A 234 3.35 -11.97 -0.36
CA ILE A 234 4.30 -11.45 0.66
C ILE A 234 5.20 -12.58 1.15
N LYS A 235 4.64 -13.75 1.49
CA LYS A 235 5.42 -14.90 1.91
C LYS A 235 6.40 -15.36 0.85
N ALA A 236 6.01 -15.36 -0.42
CA ALA A 236 6.89 -15.70 -1.53
C ALA A 236 7.99 -14.64 -1.72
N PHE A 237 7.64 -13.36 -1.65
CA PHE A 237 8.56 -12.23 -1.73
C PHE A 237 9.65 -12.32 -0.67
N LEU A 238 9.28 -12.48 0.60
CA LEU A 238 10.22 -12.55 1.73
C LEU A 238 11.22 -13.71 1.62
N ASN A 239 10.88 -14.77 0.89
CA ASN A 239 11.77 -15.90 0.63
C ASN A 239 12.49 -15.82 -0.72
N SER A 240 12.31 -14.74 -1.47
CA SER A 240 12.93 -14.55 -2.79
C SER A 240 14.27 -13.80 -2.69
N PRO A 241 15.18 -13.98 -3.66
CA PRO A 241 16.38 -13.15 -3.76
C PRO A 241 16.06 -11.69 -4.05
N ASP A 242 14.89 -11.40 -4.65
CA ASP A 242 14.45 -10.06 -5.01
C ASP A 242 14.17 -9.21 -3.77
N CYS A 243 13.67 -9.82 -2.68
CA CYS A 243 13.49 -9.14 -1.40
C CYS A 243 14.81 -8.60 -0.85
N ALA A 244 15.86 -9.44 -0.82
CA ALA A 244 17.16 -9.01 -0.35
C ALA A 244 17.77 -7.90 -1.24
N ALA A 245 17.65 -8.05 -2.56
CA ALA A 245 18.12 -7.05 -3.52
C ALA A 245 17.37 -5.72 -3.38
N LEU A 246 16.05 -5.78 -3.15
CA LEU A 246 15.23 -4.58 -2.98
C LEU A 246 15.55 -3.87 -1.66
N LYS A 247 15.72 -4.61 -0.57
CA LYS A 247 16.16 -4.06 0.71
C LYS A 247 17.54 -3.39 0.59
N GLU A 248 18.51 -4.05 -0.04
CA GLU A 248 19.84 -3.45 -0.28
C GLU A 248 19.74 -2.17 -1.11
N LYS A 249 18.90 -2.17 -2.16
CA LYS A 249 18.68 -0.99 -3.03
C LYS A 249 18.18 0.23 -2.25
N TYR A 250 17.30 0.02 -1.29
CA TYR A 250 16.63 1.08 -0.52
C TYR A 250 17.22 1.28 0.87
N GLY A 251 18.25 0.51 1.27
CA GLY A 251 18.93 0.65 2.56
C GLY A 251 18.11 0.14 3.75
N LEU A 252 17.30 -0.91 3.55
CA LEU A 252 16.39 -1.52 4.53
C LEU A 252 16.95 -2.81 5.14
#